data_94412844aec47fd49e6be886b29c2200
#
_entry.id   94412844aec47fd49e6be886b29c2200
#
_cell.length_a   1.000
_cell.length_b   1.000
_cell.length_c   1.000
_cell.angle_alpha   90.00
_cell.angle_beta   90.00
_cell.angle_gamma   90.00
#
_symmetry.space_group_name_H-M   'P 1'
#
loop_
_entity.id
_entity.type
_entity.pdbx_description
1 polymer ?
#
loop_
_entity_poly.entity_id
_entity_poly.type
_entity_poly.pdbx_seq_one_letter_code
_entity_poly.pdbx_strand_id
1 'polypeptide(L)'
;MQMSDVIADMLTRIRNANTAKHATVDIPASNMTKSIAEILVEEGYVKSYQIIEDGKQGTIRVTLKYEGNKQKVLRGIRRISKPGLRIYAGCEDMPKVMNGLGIAIVSTSKGIMTDKKARALNVGGEVLAFVW
;
A
#
# COMPACT_ATOMS: atom_id res chain seq x y z
N MET A 1 -0.05 -23.46 0.06
CA MET A 1 -1.33 -22.78 -0.17
C MET A 1 -1.10 -21.48 -0.91
N GLN A 2 -1.79 -21.27 -2.00
CA GLN A 2 -1.68 -20.02 -2.75
C GLN A 2 -2.52 -18.93 -2.11
N MET A 3 -1.93 -17.77 -1.95
CA MET A 3 -2.68 -16.59 -1.53
C MET A 3 -3.45 -16.05 -2.72
N SER A 4 -4.77 -15.95 -2.60
CA SER A 4 -5.61 -15.39 -3.67
C SER A 4 -5.55 -13.87 -3.73
N ASP A 5 -5.08 -13.21 -2.67
CA ASP A 5 -4.99 -11.75 -2.61
C ASP A 5 -3.74 -11.34 -1.81
N VAL A 6 -2.62 -11.20 -2.53
CA VAL A 6 -1.34 -10.82 -1.91
C VAL A 6 -1.39 -9.39 -1.36
N ILE A 7 -2.22 -8.53 -1.95
CA ILE A 7 -2.38 -7.15 -1.47
C ILE A 7 -3.09 -7.15 -0.13
N ALA A 8 -4.20 -7.87 0.00
CA ALA A 8 -4.94 -7.96 1.26
C ALA A 8 -4.05 -8.51 2.38
N ASP A 9 -3.24 -9.53 2.07
CA ASP A 9 -2.28 -10.09 3.02
C ASP A 9 -1.28 -9.03 3.48
N MET A 10 -0.70 -8.30 2.54
CA MET A 10 0.24 -7.21 2.84
C MET A 10 -0.38 -6.16 3.75
N LEU A 11 -1.57 -5.67 3.40
CA LEU A 11 -2.25 -4.63 4.17
C LEU A 11 -2.59 -5.11 5.57
N THR A 12 -3.02 -6.36 5.71
CA THR A 12 -3.34 -6.94 7.01
C THR A 12 -2.09 -7.07 7.88
N ARG A 13 -0.97 -7.52 7.32
CA ARG A 13 0.30 -7.61 8.04
C ARG A 13 0.76 -6.25 8.55
N ILE A 14 0.69 -5.23 7.69
CA ILE A 14 1.08 -3.87 8.06
C ILE A 14 0.14 -3.33 9.15
N ARG A 15 -1.17 -3.52 9.00
CA ARG A 15 -2.17 -3.06 9.99
C ARG A 15 -1.91 -3.70 11.35
N ASN A 16 -1.72 -5.01 11.39
CA ASN A 16 -1.50 -5.74 12.64
C ASN A 16 -0.19 -5.33 13.31
N ALA A 17 0.89 -5.22 12.55
CA ALA A 17 2.19 -4.81 13.07
C ALA A 17 2.13 -3.38 13.60
N ASN A 18 1.42 -2.50 12.90
CA ASN A 18 1.25 -1.10 13.30
C ASN A 18 0.45 -0.99 14.60
N THR A 19 -0.61 -1.80 14.74
CA THR A 19 -1.44 -1.82 15.96
C THR A 19 -0.64 -2.36 17.14
N ALA A 20 0.17 -3.40 16.93
CA ALA A 20 1.02 -3.97 17.97
C ALA A 20 2.30 -3.15 18.20
N LYS A 21 2.51 -2.09 17.44
CA LYS A 21 3.66 -1.19 17.52
C LYS A 21 5.00 -1.91 17.32
N HIS A 22 5.01 -2.87 16.38
CA HIS A 22 6.25 -3.53 15.98
C HIS A 22 7.13 -2.56 15.19
N ALA A 23 8.45 -2.74 15.30
CA ALA A 23 9.40 -1.91 14.56
C ALA A 23 9.37 -2.23 13.06
N THR A 24 9.24 -3.51 12.71
CA THR A 24 9.26 -3.99 11.32
C THR A 24 8.17 -5.02 11.08
N VAL A 25 7.88 -5.25 9.81
CA VAL A 25 6.97 -6.31 9.37
C VAL A 25 7.51 -6.90 8.07
N ASP A 26 7.43 -8.23 7.97
CA ASP A 26 7.90 -8.96 6.79
C ASP A 26 6.73 -9.34 5.90
N ILE A 27 6.88 -9.11 4.60
CA ILE A 27 5.85 -9.33 3.60
C ILE A 27 6.44 -10.13 2.45
N PRO A 28 5.76 -11.18 1.95
CA PRO A 28 6.24 -11.88 0.77
C PRO A 28 6.44 -10.93 -0.40
N ALA A 29 7.60 -11.01 -1.05
CA ALA A 29 7.96 -10.11 -2.13
C ALA A 29 7.26 -10.48 -3.43
N SER A 30 6.77 -9.45 -4.14
CA SER A 30 6.29 -9.54 -5.51
C SER A 30 6.45 -8.17 -6.13
N ASN A 31 6.32 -8.05 -7.44
CA ASN A 31 6.40 -6.74 -8.09
C ASN A 31 5.35 -5.78 -7.53
N MET A 32 4.15 -6.28 -7.28
CA MET A 32 3.05 -5.48 -6.76
C MET A 32 3.29 -5.03 -5.32
N THR A 33 3.72 -5.93 -4.44
CA THR A 33 4.00 -5.55 -3.05
C THR A 33 5.19 -4.62 -2.93
N LYS A 34 6.21 -4.78 -3.78
CA LYS A 34 7.34 -3.84 -3.85
C LYS A 34 6.87 -2.44 -4.23
N SER A 35 6.02 -2.34 -5.25
CA SER A 35 5.49 -1.05 -5.70
C SER A 35 4.68 -0.35 -4.61
N ILE A 36 3.87 -1.11 -3.88
CA ILE A 36 3.08 -0.57 -2.78
C ILE A 36 3.99 -0.10 -1.64
N ALA A 37 5.00 -0.89 -1.27
CA ALA A 37 5.96 -0.52 -0.24
C ALA A 37 6.68 0.79 -0.60
N GLU A 38 7.08 0.92 -1.85
CA GLU A 38 7.74 2.12 -2.36
C GLU A 38 6.86 3.36 -2.21
N ILE A 39 5.58 3.24 -2.57
CA ILE A 39 4.61 4.33 -2.42
C ILE A 39 4.45 4.71 -0.95
N LEU A 40 4.35 3.74 -0.06
CA LEU A 40 4.19 4.01 1.38
C LEU A 40 5.40 4.77 1.94
N VAL A 41 6.60 4.46 1.47
CA VAL A 41 7.82 5.19 1.86
C VAL A 41 7.78 6.62 1.30
N GLU A 42 7.50 6.77 0.01
CA GLU A 42 7.48 8.08 -0.65
C GLU A 42 6.45 9.02 -0.04
N GLU A 43 5.29 8.49 0.35
CA GLU A 43 4.21 9.28 0.94
C GLU A 43 4.39 9.47 2.46
N GLY A 44 5.44 8.89 3.04
CA GLY A 44 5.77 9.11 4.45
C GLY A 44 4.98 8.29 5.44
N TYR A 45 4.28 7.24 5.01
CA TYR A 45 3.50 6.38 5.91
C TYR A 45 4.35 5.34 6.62
N VAL A 46 5.46 4.92 6.01
CA VAL A 46 6.43 4.03 6.63
C VAL A 46 7.82 4.63 6.45
N LYS A 47 8.76 4.20 7.28
CA LYS A 47 10.09 4.80 7.32
C LYS A 47 10.95 4.34 6.15
N SER A 48 10.98 3.03 5.89
CA SER A 48 11.81 2.45 4.83
C SER A 48 11.39 1.03 4.55
N TYR A 49 11.96 0.44 3.50
CA TYR A 49 11.83 -0.99 3.23
C TYR A 49 13.15 -1.52 2.69
N GLN A 50 13.35 -2.83 2.84
CA GLN A 50 14.47 -3.51 2.21
C GLN A 50 14.03 -4.87 1.70
N ILE A 51 14.70 -5.33 0.63
CA ILE A 51 14.45 -6.63 0.04
C ILE A 51 15.44 -7.63 0.64
N ILE A 52 14.91 -8.74 1.15
CA ILE A 52 15.73 -9.81 1.71
C ILE A 52 15.63 -11.01 0.78
N GLU A 53 16.76 -11.35 0.17
CA GLU A 53 16.82 -12.49 -0.75
C GLU A 53 16.92 -13.78 0.04
N ASP A 54 16.13 -14.79 -0.33
CA ASP A 54 16.13 -16.09 0.31
C ASP A 54 16.29 -17.25 -0.68
N GLY A 55 16.70 -16.92 -1.91
CA GLY A 55 16.84 -17.89 -2.98
C GLY A 55 15.52 -18.34 -3.61
N LYS A 56 14.42 -17.77 -3.16
CA LYS A 56 13.06 -18.07 -3.64
C LYS A 56 12.36 -16.77 -4.03
N GLN A 57 11.18 -16.56 -3.51
CA GLN A 57 10.38 -15.36 -3.77
C GLN A 57 11.01 -14.10 -3.15
N GLY A 58 11.63 -14.24 -1.99
CA GLY A 58 12.15 -13.12 -1.24
C GLY A 58 11.14 -12.54 -0.28
N THR A 59 11.63 -11.66 0.58
CA THR A 59 10.82 -10.99 1.60
C THR A 59 11.09 -9.50 1.56
N ILE A 60 10.05 -8.69 1.69
CA ILE A 60 10.18 -7.25 1.90
C ILE A 60 10.05 -6.99 3.39
N ARG A 61 11.08 -6.41 4.00
CA ARG A 61 11.01 -5.98 5.38
C ARG A 61 10.72 -4.49 5.42
N VAL A 62 9.53 -4.14 5.90
CA VAL A 62 9.09 -2.76 6.00
C VAL A 62 9.35 -2.27 7.42
N THR A 63 10.05 -1.15 7.55
CA THR A 63 10.27 -0.49 8.84
C THR A 63 9.15 0.52 9.05
N LEU A 64 8.36 0.31 10.09
CA LEU A 64 7.21 1.15 10.39
C LEU A 64 7.67 2.48 10.99
N LYS A 65 6.79 3.48 10.90
CA LYS A 65 7.10 4.84 11.34
C LYS A 65 6.14 5.24 12.46
N TYR A 66 6.73 5.78 13.53
CA TYR A 66 5.96 6.28 14.66
C TYR A 66 6.44 7.67 15.02
N GLU A 67 5.54 8.51 15.50
CA GLU A 67 5.88 9.79 16.09
C GLU A 67 5.94 9.63 17.61
N GLY A 68 6.47 10.61 18.31
CA GLY A 68 6.72 10.58 19.75
C GLY A 68 5.70 9.74 20.52
N ASN A 69 6.11 9.08 21.59
CA ASN A 69 5.29 8.17 22.39
C ASN A 69 4.67 7.03 21.54
N LYS A 70 5.31 6.67 20.44
CA LYS A 70 4.90 5.59 19.53
C LYS A 70 3.50 5.79 18.95
N GLN A 71 3.13 7.04 18.66
CA GLN A 71 1.90 7.32 17.94
C GLN A 71 2.04 6.91 16.48
N LYS A 72 1.00 6.25 15.95
CA LYS A 72 1.03 5.76 14.57
C LYS A 72 1.02 6.91 13.58
N VAL A 73 1.91 6.88 12.59
CA VAL A 73 1.84 7.76 11.43
C VAL A 73 0.80 7.22 10.45
N LEU A 74 0.83 5.92 10.18
CA LEU A 74 -0.20 5.26 9.38
C LEU A 74 -1.40 4.97 10.28
N ARG A 75 -2.49 5.70 10.05
CA ARG A 75 -3.68 5.62 10.90
C ARG A 75 -4.70 4.60 10.40
N GLY A 76 -4.80 4.44 9.09
CA GLY A 76 -5.70 3.46 8.51
C GLY A 76 -5.19 2.96 7.18
N ILE A 77 -5.54 1.71 6.87
CA ILE A 77 -5.20 1.08 5.61
C ILE A 77 -6.32 0.10 5.27
N ARG A 78 -6.92 0.23 4.08
CA ARG A 78 -8.10 -0.51 3.72
C ARG A 78 -8.03 -1.02 2.29
N ARG A 79 -8.32 -2.31 2.11
CA ARG A 79 -8.45 -2.92 0.79
C ARG A 79 -9.77 -2.45 0.15
N ILE A 80 -9.73 -1.98 -1.08
CA ILE A 80 -10.92 -1.50 -1.80
C ILE A 80 -11.31 -2.50 -2.87
N SER A 81 -10.52 -2.66 -3.93
CA SER A 81 -10.78 -3.65 -4.98
C SER A 81 -10.39 -5.03 -4.47
N LYS A 82 -11.22 -6.03 -4.69
CA LYS A 82 -11.00 -7.40 -4.20
C LYS A 82 -11.19 -8.37 -5.37
N PRO A 83 -10.59 -9.58 -5.30
CA PRO A 83 -10.77 -10.57 -6.39
C PRO A 83 -12.24 -10.84 -6.74
N GLY A 84 -13.13 -10.87 -5.75
CA GLY A 84 -14.57 -11.09 -5.97
C GLY A 84 -15.36 -9.85 -6.34
N LEU A 85 -14.77 -8.66 -6.21
CA LEU A 85 -15.44 -7.39 -6.52
C LEU A 85 -14.39 -6.35 -6.89
N ARG A 86 -14.08 -6.26 -8.18
CA ARG A 86 -13.10 -5.30 -8.67
C ARG A 86 -13.69 -3.90 -8.74
N ILE A 87 -12.92 -2.90 -8.30
CA ILE A 87 -13.34 -1.50 -8.29
C ILE A 87 -12.39 -0.70 -9.18
N TYR A 88 -12.96 -0.02 -10.17
CA TYR A 88 -12.21 0.80 -11.12
C TYR A 88 -12.70 2.24 -11.07
N ALA A 89 -11.83 3.19 -11.37
CA ALA A 89 -12.20 4.59 -11.50
C ALA A 89 -11.44 5.22 -12.65
N GLY A 90 -12.15 6.05 -13.40
CA GLY A 90 -11.51 6.90 -14.40
C GLY A 90 -10.79 8.05 -13.71
N CYS A 91 -9.96 8.74 -14.48
CA CYS A 91 -9.19 9.89 -13.98
C CYS A 91 -10.07 10.93 -13.28
N GLU A 92 -11.24 11.22 -13.86
CA GLU A 92 -12.17 12.24 -13.36
C GLU A 92 -12.88 11.79 -12.06
N ASP A 93 -13.05 10.47 -11.90
CA ASP A 93 -13.77 9.89 -10.76
C ASP A 93 -12.82 9.34 -9.72
N MET A 94 -11.53 9.62 -9.82
CA MET A 94 -10.53 9.09 -8.91
C MET A 94 -10.82 9.57 -7.48
N PRO A 95 -10.96 8.63 -6.52
CA PRO A 95 -11.35 9.01 -5.16
C PRO A 95 -10.27 9.82 -4.46
N LYS A 96 -10.72 10.72 -3.58
CA LYS A 96 -9.85 11.47 -2.67
C LYS A 96 -10.08 10.93 -1.27
N VAL A 97 -9.02 10.45 -0.63
CA VAL A 97 -9.10 9.88 0.70
C VAL A 97 -8.92 11.00 1.72
N MET A 98 -9.87 11.14 2.66
CA MET A 98 -9.83 12.16 3.70
C MET A 98 -9.62 13.57 3.12
N ASN A 99 -10.34 13.91 2.06
CA ASN A 99 -10.22 15.19 1.35
C ASN A 99 -8.80 15.50 0.86
N GLY A 100 -8.05 14.47 0.50
CA GLY A 100 -6.68 14.62 -0.01
C GLY A 100 -5.60 14.52 1.06
N LEU A 101 -5.96 14.32 2.32
CA LEU A 101 -4.98 14.10 3.39
C LEU A 101 -4.39 12.69 3.33
N GLY A 102 -5.18 11.72 2.85
CA GLY A 102 -4.72 10.36 2.59
C GLY A 102 -4.45 10.13 1.12
N ILE A 103 -4.20 8.87 0.77
CA ILE A 103 -3.96 8.47 -0.62
C ILE A 103 -4.81 7.25 -0.99
N ALA A 104 -5.13 7.13 -2.28
CA ALA A 104 -5.56 5.87 -2.87
C ALA A 104 -4.39 5.29 -3.64
N ILE A 105 -4.19 3.98 -3.53
CA ILE A 105 -3.20 3.26 -4.34
C ILE A 105 -3.94 2.67 -5.51
N VAL A 106 -3.49 3.00 -6.73
CA VAL A 106 -4.20 2.67 -7.97
C VAL A 106 -3.28 1.92 -8.91
N SER A 107 -3.80 0.85 -9.52
CA SER A 107 -3.09 0.11 -10.56
C SER A 107 -3.55 0.63 -11.92
N THR A 108 -2.64 1.24 -12.66
CA THR A 108 -2.92 1.84 -13.97
C THR A 108 -2.10 1.17 -15.06
N SER A 109 -2.40 1.52 -16.31
CA SER A 109 -1.61 1.06 -17.46
C SER A 109 -0.13 1.53 -17.38
N LYS A 110 0.14 2.56 -16.59
CA LYS A 110 1.49 3.11 -16.40
C LYS A 110 2.12 2.68 -15.08
N GLY A 111 1.55 1.69 -14.41
CA GLY A 111 2.07 1.14 -13.17
C GLY A 111 1.19 1.45 -11.97
N ILE A 112 1.65 1.04 -10.80
CA ILE A 112 0.96 1.29 -9.54
C ILE A 112 1.40 2.67 -9.03
N MET A 113 0.43 3.50 -8.67
CA MET A 113 0.69 4.89 -8.27
C MET A 113 -0.39 5.40 -7.33
N THR A 114 -0.20 6.61 -6.82
CA THR A 114 -1.22 7.27 -6.00
C THR A 114 -2.31 7.87 -6.89
N ASP A 115 -3.48 8.15 -6.28
CA ASP A 115 -4.57 8.86 -6.96
C ASP A 115 -4.11 10.21 -7.48
N LYS A 116 -3.28 10.92 -6.72
CA LYS A 116 -2.75 12.23 -7.13
C LYS A 116 -1.92 12.13 -8.41
N LYS A 117 -1.05 11.14 -8.48
CA LYS A 117 -0.21 10.91 -9.66
C LYS A 117 -1.06 10.47 -10.86
N ALA A 118 -2.05 9.60 -10.63
CA ALA A 118 -2.96 9.14 -11.69
C ALA A 118 -3.73 10.32 -12.28
N ARG A 119 -4.24 11.22 -11.44
CA ARG A 119 -4.91 12.44 -11.93
C ARG A 119 -3.95 13.33 -12.73
N ALA A 120 -2.72 13.50 -12.24
CA ALA A 120 -1.72 14.32 -12.93
C ALA A 120 -1.35 13.75 -14.32
N LEU A 121 -1.31 12.42 -14.43
CA LEU A 121 -1.02 11.73 -15.69
C LEU A 121 -2.26 11.50 -16.55
N ASN A 122 -3.42 11.88 -16.05
CA ASN A 122 -4.71 11.72 -16.74
C ASN A 122 -5.00 10.25 -17.08
N VAL A 123 -4.77 9.35 -16.13
CA VAL A 123 -5.04 7.92 -16.29
C VAL A 123 -5.95 7.43 -15.17
N GLY A 124 -6.78 6.44 -15.49
CA GLY A 124 -7.59 5.73 -14.53
C GLY A 124 -7.06 4.34 -14.30
N GLY A 125 -7.70 3.59 -13.41
CA GLY A 125 -7.29 2.23 -13.14
C GLY A 125 -8.07 1.57 -12.01
N GLU A 126 -7.54 0.46 -11.53
CA GLU A 126 -8.12 -0.29 -10.43
C GLU A 126 -7.71 0.34 -9.10
N VAL A 127 -8.70 0.67 -8.28
CA VAL A 127 -8.46 1.27 -6.96
C VAL A 127 -8.15 0.15 -5.96
N LEU A 128 -6.88 -0.03 -5.63
CA LEU A 128 -6.44 -1.16 -4.82
C LEU A 128 -6.71 -0.96 -3.33
N ALA A 129 -6.39 0.21 -2.80
CA ALA A 129 -6.45 0.46 -1.37
C ALA A 129 -6.54 1.94 -1.06
N PHE A 130 -7.06 2.25 0.13
CA PHE A 130 -6.97 3.58 0.73
C PHE A 130 -6.01 3.53 1.90
N VAL A 131 -5.22 4.58 2.06
CA VAL A 131 -4.25 4.74 3.15
C VAL A 131 -4.35 6.15 3.70
N TRP A 132 -4.38 6.27 5.03
CA TRP A 132 -4.43 7.58 5.67
C TRP A 132 -3.78 7.60 7.05
#